data_ac5c5fed43d3193159ffede624acce58
#
_entry.id   ac5c5fed43d3193159ffede624acce58
#
_cell.length_a   1.000
_cell.length_b   1.000
_cell.length_c   1.000
_cell.angle_alpha   90.00
_cell.angle_beta   90.00
_cell.angle_gamma   90.00
#
_symmetry.space_group_name_H-M   'P 1'
#
loop_
_entity.id
_entity.type
_entity.pdbx_description
1 polymer ?
#
loop_
_entity_poly.entity_id
_entity_poly.type
_entity_poly.pdbx_seq_one_letter_code
_entity_poly.pdbx_strand_id
1 'polypeptide(L)'
;LTDLPPLPDCAIVLCKPDFGLPTPELFARVDGAELGARPDTAAMEAALVRGDLPAVAGCLGNVFERVLTEEEGAEIRCIRAALARCGALGAAMSGSGPTVFGLFDDPARAHRAAEALGQKYRQTYLAAPVKKFRELE
;
A
#
# COMPACT_ATOMS: atom_id res chain seq x y z
N LEU A 1 9.29 -18.22 13.05
CA LEU A 1 9.13 -16.95 12.36
C LEU A 1 10.47 -16.31 12.06
N THR A 2 10.65 -15.90 10.83
CA THR A 2 11.85 -15.18 10.42
C THR A 2 11.62 -13.69 10.60
N ASP A 3 12.52 -13.03 11.32
CA ASP A 3 12.45 -11.59 11.44
C ASP A 3 12.86 -10.94 10.12
N LEU A 4 11.96 -10.20 9.53
CA LEU A 4 12.27 -9.44 8.33
C LEU A 4 12.95 -8.13 8.69
N PRO A 5 13.89 -7.65 7.85
CA PRO A 5 14.45 -6.33 8.05
C PRO A 5 13.34 -5.26 8.05
N PRO A 6 13.53 -4.15 8.76
CA PRO A 6 12.55 -3.08 8.74
C PRO A 6 12.49 -2.42 7.37
N LEU A 7 11.37 -1.78 7.08
CA LEU A 7 11.22 -0.96 5.89
C LEU A 7 12.26 0.17 5.94
N PRO A 8 12.95 0.48 4.82
CA PRO A 8 13.87 1.63 4.79
C PRO A 8 13.16 2.93 5.16
N ASP A 9 13.93 3.93 5.59
CA ASP A 9 13.37 5.24 5.91
C ASP A 9 12.61 5.79 4.71
N CYS A 10 11.36 6.14 4.94
CA CYS A 10 10.50 6.68 3.89
C CYS A 10 9.32 7.40 4.52
N ALA A 11 8.58 8.13 3.68
CA ALA A 11 7.29 8.68 4.08
C ALA A 11 6.20 7.82 3.46
N ILE A 12 5.13 7.62 4.21
CA ILE A 12 3.99 6.81 3.78
C ILE A 12 2.75 7.69 3.79
N VAL A 13 2.01 7.70 2.68
CA VAL A 13 0.70 8.34 2.63
C VAL A 13 -0.35 7.25 2.66
N LEU A 14 -1.28 7.33 3.62
CA LEU A 14 -2.40 6.42 3.74
C LEU A 14 -3.66 7.16 3.37
N CYS A 15 -4.48 6.57 2.51
CA CYS A 15 -5.72 7.21 2.07
C CYS A 15 -6.84 6.17 2.05
N LYS A 16 -7.90 6.42 2.83
CA LYS A 16 -9.04 5.53 2.89
C LYS A 16 -10.27 6.20 2.27
N PRO A 17 -10.83 5.63 1.19
CA PRO A 17 -12.10 6.13 0.66
C PRO A 17 -13.26 5.88 1.62
N ASP A 18 -14.37 6.59 1.41
CA ASP A 18 -15.52 6.59 2.32
C ASP A 18 -16.47 5.41 2.10
N PHE A 19 -15.92 4.21 1.88
CA PHE A 19 -16.75 3.01 1.79
C PHE A 19 -15.99 1.82 2.34
N GLY A 20 -16.71 0.77 2.70
CA GLY A 20 -16.10 -0.49 3.13
C GLY A 20 -16.14 -1.52 2.01
N LEU A 21 -15.25 -2.49 2.07
CA LEU A 21 -15.26 -3.64 1.17
C LEU A 21 -15.78 -4.88 1.93
N PRO A 22 -16.47 -5.80 1.23
CA PRO A 22 -17.01 -7.01 1.88
C PRO A 22 -15.91 -8.03 2.12
N THR A 23 -15.16 -7.86 3.22
CA THR A 23 -13.97 -8.66 3.53
C THR A 23 -14.19 -10.19 3.44
N PRO A 24 -15.24 -10.77 4.06
CA PRO A 24 -15.45 -12.21 3.92
C PRO A 24 -15.67 -12.66 2.47
N GLU A 25 -16.39 -11.87 1.70
CA GLU A 25 -16.64 -12.16 0.29
C GLU A 25 -15.34 -12.06 -0.52
N LEU A 26 -14.47 -11.08 -0.19
CA LEU A 26 -13.19 -10.95 -0.88
C LEU A 26 -12.30 -12.17 -0.66
N PHE A 27 -12.26 -12.70 0.58
CA PHE A 27 -11.53 -13.93 0.85
C PHE A 27 -12.07 -15.10 0.02
N ALA A 28 -13.40 -15.21 -0.08
CA ALA A 28 -14.02 -16.27 -0.89
C ALA A 28 -13.67 -16.11 -2.38
N ARG A 29 -13.64 -14.88 -2.88
CA ARG A 29 -13.26 -14.60 -4.27
C ARG A 29 -11.81 -15.00 -4.54
N VAL A 30 -10.90 -14.71 -3.61
CA VAL A 30 -9.48 -15.07 -3.74
C VAL A 30 -9.34 -16.59 -3.79
N ASP A 31 -10.05 -17.31 -2.91
CA ASP A 31 -9.99 -18.78 -2.87
C ASP A 31 -10.50 -19.42 -4.17
N GLY A 32 -11.48 -18.79 -4.84
CA GLY A 32 -12.07 -19.33 -6.05
C GLY A 32 -11.45 -18.86 -7.35
N ALA A 33 -10.49 -17.93 -7.29
CA ALA A 33 -9.96 -17.28 -8.48
C ALA A 33 -8.62 -17.86 -8.93
N GLU A 34 -8.38 -17.82 -10.24
CA GLU A 34 -7.06 -18.04 -10.81
C GLU A 34 -6.36 -16.67 -10.86
N LEU A 35 -5.44 -16.46 -9.95
CA LEU A 35 -4.86 -15.13 -9.76
C LEU A 35 -3.60 -14.84 -10.56
N GLY A 36 -3.12 -15.79 -11.35
CA GLY A 36 -1.89 -15.61 -12.09
C GLY A 36 -0.68 -15.53 -11.15
N ALA A 37 0.27 -14.64 -11.43
CA ALA A 37 1.48 -14.52 -10.63
C ALA A 37 1.17 -13.99 -9.23
N ARG A 38 1.70 -14.66 -8.21
CA ARG A 38 1.61 -14.20 -6.83
C ARG A 38 2.72 -13.18 -6.55
N PRO A 39 2.58 -12.36 -5.50
CA PRO A 39 3.66 -11.45 -5.12
C PRO A 39 4.96 -12.22 -4.86
N ASP A 40 6.07 -11.66 -5.32
CA ASP A 40 7.38 -12.28 -5.15
C ASP A 40 7.95 -11.93 -3.77
N THR A 41 7.72 -12.82 -2.81
CA THR A 41 8.17 -12.64 -1.43
C THR A 41 9.69 -12.62 -1.33
N ALA A 42 10.37 -13.45 -2.12
CA ALA A 42 11.83 -13.50 -2.11
C ALA A 42 12.45 -12.20 -2.62
N ALA A 43 11.87 -11.60 -3.66
CA ALA A 43 12.32 -10.32 -4.18
C ALA A 43 12.10 -9.21 -3.15
N MET A 44 10.98 -9.23 -2.46
CA MET A 44 10.69 -8.26 -1.40
C MET A 44 11.70 -8.39 -0.25
N GLU A 45 11.96 -9.61 0.22
CA GLU A 45 12.96 -9.83 1.27
C GLU A 45 14.33 -9.31 0.86
N ALA A 46 14.76 -9.62 -0.36
CA ALA A 46 16.06 -9.17 -0.87
C ALA A 46 16.14 -7.65 -0.91
N ALA A 47 15.07 -6.98 -1.33
CA ALA A 47 15.00 -5.52 -1.38
C ALA A 47 15.10 -4.92 0.02
N LEU A 48 14.41 -5.51 1.00
CA LEU A 48 14.47 -5.06 2.39
C LEU A 48 15.86 -5.23 2.98
N VAL A 49 16.52 -6.36 2.71
CA VAL A 49 17.90 -6.61 3.19
C VAL A 49 18.87 -5.57 2.63
N ARG A 50 18.72 -5.20 1.36
CA ARG A 50 19.56 -4.18 0.73
C ARG A 50 19.22 -2.76 1.18
N GLY A 51 18.07 -2.56 1.83
CA GLY A 51 17.57 -1.22 2.14
C GLY A 51 17.22 -0.42 0.88
N ASP A 52 16.78 -1.10 -0.16
CA ASP A 52 16.51 -0.53 -1.48
C ASP A 52 15.02 -0.19 -1.59
N LEU A 53 14.68 1.05 -1.22
CA LEU A 53 13.27 1.48 -1.20
C LEU A 53 12.59 1.40 -2.57
N PRO A 54 13.20 1.86 -3.68
CA PRO A 54 12.56 1.70 -4.99
C PRO A 54 12.27 0.23 -5.33
N ALA A 55 13.16 -0.69 -4.98
CA ALA A 55 12.93 -2.12 -5.21
C ALA A 55 11.79 -2.66 -4.33
N VAL A 56 11.73 -2.22 -3.07
CA VAL A 56 10.61 -2.56 -2.18
C VAL A 56 9.29 -2.09 -2.79
N ALA A 57 9.25 -0.85 -3.24
CA ALA A 57 8.05 -0.28 -3.85
C ALA A 57 7.64 -1.02 -5.12
N GLY A 58 8.60 -1.48 -5.90
CA GLY A 58 8.35 -2.27 -7.11
C GLY A 58 7.79 -3.66 -6.84
N CYS A 59 7.97 -4.16 -5.61
CA CYS A 59 7.45 -5.47 -5.21
C CYS A 59 6.05 -5.40 -4.57
N LEU A 60 5.49 -4.21 -4.42
CA LEU A 60 4.15 -4.07 -3.81
C LEU A 60 3.09 -4.72 -4.68
N GLY A 61 2.19 -5.44 -4.04
CA GLY A 61 1.08 -6.07 -4.71
C GLY A 61 0.05 -6.53 -3.70
N ASN A 62 -1.18 -6.69 -4.16
CA ASN A 62 -2.26 -7.12 -3.28
C ASN A 62 -3.26 -7.97 -4.08
N VAL A 63 -3.33 -9.26 -3.73
CA VAL A 63 -4.20 -10.19 -4.45
C VAL A 63 -5.67 -9.80 -4.36
N PHE A 64 -6.09 -9.12 -3.28
CA PHE A 64 -7.47 -8.68 -3.13
C PHE A 64 -7.86 -7.64 -4.18
N GLU A 65 -6.91 -6.81 -4.64
CA GLU A 65 -7.21 -5.86 -5.71
C GLU A 65 -7.64 -6.54 -6.99
N ARG A 66 -7.15 -7.77 -7.23
CA ARG A 66 -7.43 -8.52 -8.45
C ARG A 66 -8.84 -9.09 -8.48
N VAL A 67 -9.52 -9.18 -7.34
CA VAL A 67 -10.86 -9.74 -7.24
C VAL A 67 -11.93 -8.70 -6.95
N LEU A 68 -11.57 -7.42 -6.97
CA LEU A 68 -12.53 -6.33 -6.84
C LEU A 68 -13.37 -6.21 -8.09
N THR A 69 -14.66 -5.89 -7.92
CA THR A 69 -15.49 -5.52 -9.07
C THR A 69 -14.99 -4.18 -9.62
N GLU A 70 -15.41 -3.87 -10.85
CA GLU A 70 -15.07 -2.60 -11.48
C GLU A 70 -15.47 -1.42 -10.60
N GLU A 71 -16.66 -1.47 -10.03
CA GLU A 71 -17.16 -0.43 -9.14
C GLU A 71 -16.35 -0.31 -7.87
N GLU A 72 -16.05 -1.45 -7.21
CA GLU A 72 -15.24 -1.46 -5.98
C GLU A 72 -13.83 -0.93 -6.23
N GLY A 73 -13.24 -1.30 -7.34
CA GLY A 73 -11.86 -0.97 -7.66
C GLY A 73 -11.64 0.42 -8.25
N ALA A 74 -12.69 1.07 -8.75
CA ALA A 74 -12.54 2.35 -9.43
C ALA A 74 -11.89 3.42 -8.57
N GLU A 75 -12.38 3.62 -7.34
CA GLU A 75 -11.85 4.63 -6.43
C GLU A 75 -10.44 4.26 -5.97
N ILE A 76 -10.18 2.98 -5.74
CA ILE A 76 -8.86 2.49 -5.36
C ILE A 76 -7.84 2.79 -6.44
N ARG A 77 -8.18 2.55 -7.70
CA ARG A 77 -7.30 2.88 -8.83
C ARG A 77 -7.06 4.38 -8.96
N CYS A 78 -8.09 5.19 -8.70
CA CYS A 78 -7.96 6.64 -8.71
C CYS A 78 -6.97 7.13 -7.66
N ILE A 79 -7.04 6.59 -6.45
CA ILE A 79 -6.13 6.95 -5.36
C ILE A 79 -4.71 6.51 -5.72
N ARG A 80 -4.52 5.29 -6.21
CA ARG A 80 -3.20 4.81 -6.62
C ARG A 80 -2.60 5.70 -7.72
N ALA A 81 -3.40 6.07 -8.70
CA ALA A 81 -2.95 6.95 -9.78
C ALA A 81 -2.55 8.33 -9.25
N ALA A 82 -3.33 8.87 -8.31
CA ALA A 82 -3.01 10.16 -7.70
C ALA A 82 -1.71 10.11 -6.91
N LEU A 83 -1.49 9.04 -6.15
CA LEU A 83 -0.23 8.84 -5.42
C LEU A 83 0.95 8.77 -6.38
N ALA A 84 0.81 8.03 -7.48
CA ALA A 84 1.86 7.92 -8.49
C ALA A 84 2.18 9.27 -9.13
N ARG A 85 1.15 10.06 -9.46
CA ARG A 85 1.35 11.40 -10.02
C ARG A 85 2.07 12.33 -9.06
N CYS A 86 1.88 12.15 -7.77
CA CYS A 86 2.56 12.95 -6.75
C CYS A 86 3.98 12.47 -6.47
N GLY A 87 4.42 11.41 -7.11
CA GLY A 87 5.79 10.92 -6.99
C GLY A 87 5.99 9.71 -6.09
N ALA A 88 4.92 8.97 -5.76
CA ALA A 88 5.08 7.72 -5.02
C ALA A 88 5.94 6.74 -5.82
N LEU A 89 6.85 6.06 -5.14
CA LEU A 89 7.66 5.01 -5.75
C LEU A 89 6.84 3.76 -6.05
N GLY A 90 5.79 3.54 -5.28
CA GLY A 90 4.82 2.48 -5.48
C GLY A 90 3.62 2.70 -4.59
N ALA A 91 2.50 2.09 -4.94
CA ALA A 91 1.26 2.21 -4.17
C ALA A 91 0.47 0.91 -4.28
N ALA A 92 -0.25 0.57 -3.23
CA ALA A 92 -1.07 -0.63 -3.20
C ALA A 92 -2.18 -0.50 -2.17
N MET A 93 -3.21 -1.33 -2.32
CA MET A 93 -4.25 -1.46 -1.30
C MET A 93 -3.71 -2.23 -0.11
N SER A 94 -4.07 -1.84 1.10
CA SER A 94 -3.63 -2.50 2.33
C SER A 94 -4.61 -3.59 2.73
N GLY A 95 -4.13 -4.82 2.86
CA GLY A 95 -4.94 -5.96 3.27
C GLY A 95 -6.16 -6.13 2.37
N SER A 96 -7.34 -6.34 2.96
CA SER A 96 -8.58 -6.46 2.21
C SER A 96 -9.21 -5.11 1.88
N GLY A 97 -8.50 -4.05 2.14
CA GLY A 97 -8.90 -2.68 1.79
C GLY A 97 -9.96 -2.07 2.69
N PRO A 98 -10.48 -0.94 2.28
CA PRO A 98 -10.15 -0.19 1.06
C PRO A 98 -8.97 0.79 1.17
N THR A 99 -8.28 0.82 2.31
CA THR A 99 -7.16 1.76 2.48
C THR A 99 -6.08 1.50 1.43
N VAL A 100 -5.59 2.59 0.83
CA VAL A 100 -4.49 2.57 -0.13
C VAL A 100 -3.30 3.30 0.47
N PHE A 101 -2.10 2.78 0.28
CA PHE A 101 -0.89 3.47 0.74
C PHE A 101 0.09 3.68 -0.40
N GLY A 102 0.91 4.71 -0.27
CA GLY A 102 1.99 4.98 -1.21
C GLY A 102 3.28 5.22 -0.46
N LEU A 103 4.39 4.77 -1.01
CA LEU A 103 5.73 4.96 -0.45
C LEU A 103 6.46 6.08 -1.18
N PHE A 104 7.06 7.00 -0.41
CA PHE A 104 7.77 8.15 -0.95
C PHE A 104 9.18 8.21 -0.36
N ASP A 105 10.15 8.54 -1.19
CA ASP A 105 11.52 8.81 -0.73
C ASP A 105 11.74 10.29 -0.41
N ASP A 106 10.80 11.16 -0.80
CA ASP A 106 10.86 12.60 -0.59
C ASP A 106 9.71 13.04 0.32
N PRO A 107 10.01 13.46 1.57
CA PRO A 107 8.97 13.91 2.50
C PRO A 107 8.12 15.06 1.97
N ALA A 108 8.70 15.96 1.18
CA ALA A 108 7.96 17.09 0.63
C ALA A 108 6.90 16.62 -0.37
N ARG A 109 7.23 15.65 -1.20
CA ARG A 109 6.26 15.07 -2.15
C ARG A 109 5.16 14.32 -1.43
N ALA A 110 5.52 13.58 -0.38
CA ALA A 110 4.53 12.87 0.45
C ALA A 110 3.56 13.85 1.09
N HIS A 111 4.08 14.96 1.62
CA HIS A 111 3.26 16.00 2.24
C HIS A 111 2.28 16.59 1.24
N ARG A 112 2.75 16.93 0.04
CA ARG A 112 1.87 17.45 -1.01
C ARG A 112 0.80 16.45 -1.43
N ALA A 113 1.17 15.15 -1.52
CA ALA A 113 0.21 14.12 -1.84
C ALA A 113 -0.87 14.01 -0.77
N ALA A 114 -0.46 14.03 0.51
CA ALA A 114 -1.40 13.96 1.62
C ALA A 114 -2.35 15.16 1.63
N GLU A 115 -1.85 16.36 1.33
CA GLU A 115 -2.69 17.56 1.23
C GLU A 115 -3.69 17.43 0.09
N ALA A 116 -3.24 17.02 -1.10
CA ALA A 116 -4.09 16.91 -2.26
C ALA A 116 -5.19 15.86 -2.06
N LEU A 117 -4.84 14.69 -1.56
CA LEU A 117 -5.81 13.63 -1.30
C LEU A 117 -6.72 13.96 -0.13
N GLY A 118 -6.20 14.68 0.87
CA GLY A 118 -6.97 15.07 2.05
C GLY A 118 -8.12 16.02 1.72
N GLN A 119 -8.07 16.72 0.60
CA GLN A 119 -9.16 17.58 0.17
C GLN A 119 -10.37 16.76 -0.30
N LYS A 120 -10.14 15.56 -0.82
CA LYS A 120 -11.19 14.68 -1.32
C LYS A 120 -11.54 13.57 -0.33
N TYR A 121 -10.54 13.08 0.40
CA TYR A 121 -10.70 11.95 1.33
C TYR A 121 -10.32 12.37 2.73
N ARG A 122 -11.28 12.42 3.65
CA ARG A 122 -11.04 12.88 5.02
C ARG A 122 -10.05 11.99 5.78
N GLN A 123 -10.02 10.70 5.47
CA GLN A 123 -9.12 9.76 6.13
C GLN A 123 -7.84 9.59 5.34
N THR A 124 -7.06 10.66 5.31
CA THR A 124 -5.74 10.71 4.66
C THR A 124 -4.71 11.05 5.71
N TYR A 125 -3.65 10.26 5.80
CA TYR A 125 -2.64 10.37 6.85
C TYR A 125 -1.25 10.30 6.27
N LEU A 126 -0.33 11.05 6.90
CA LEU A 126 1.10 10.96 6.62
C LEU A 126 1.73 10.17 7.76
N ALA A 127 2.52 9.15 7.44
CA ALA A 127 3.08 8.23 8.42
C ALA A 127 4.53 7.89 8.08
N ALA A 128 5.19 7.21 9.01
CA ALA A 128 6.54 6.71 8.82
C ALA A 128 6.63 5.27 9.35
N PRO A 129 7.59 4.47 8.85
CA PRO A 129 7.75 3.10 9.35
C PRO A 129 8.07 3.04 10.83
N VAL A 130 7.51 2.04 11.51
CA VAL A 130 7.85 1.73 12.90
C VAL A 130 8.96 0.69 12.88
N LYS A 131 10.12 1.03 13.48
CA LYS A 131 11.30 0.18 13.44
C LYS A 131 11.33 -0.86 14.54
N LYS A 132 10.77 -0.56 15.71
CA LYS A 132 10.83 -1.47 16.88
C LYS A 132 9.55 -1.37 17.69
N PHE A 133 8.71 -2.40 17.61
CA PHE A 133 7.50 -2.46 18.43
C PHE A 133 7.80 -2.73 19.90
N ARG A 134 8.88 -3.46 20.20
CA ARG A 134 9.22 -3.83 21.57
C ARG A 134 9.52 -2.64 22.48
N GLU A 135 9.87 -1.53 21.91
CA GLU A 135 10.12 -0.32 22.71
C GLU A 135 8.85 0.24 23.34
N LEU A 136 7.70 -0.27 22.92
CA LEU A 136 6.41 0.15 23.45
C LEU A 136 5.99 -0.62 24.71
N GLU A 137 6.73 -1.66 25.06
CA GLU A 137 6.46 -2.47 26.25
C GLU A 137 6.81 -1.77 27.55
#